data_1f8a59066461c6ca27e69a7da649fcce
#
_entry.id   1f8a59066461c6ca27e69a7da649fcce
#
_cell.length_a   1.000
_cell.length_b   1.000
_cell.length_c   1.000
_cell.angle_alpha   90.00
_cell.angle_beta   90.00
_cell.angle_gamma   90.00
#
_symmetry.space_group_name_H-M   'P 1'
#
loop_
_entity.id
_entity.type
_entity.pdbx_description
1 polymer ?
#
loop_
_entity_poly.entity_id
_entity_poly.type
_entity_poly.pdbx_seq_one_letter_code
_entity_poly.pdbx_strand_id
1 'polypeptide(L)'
;PYNADADPTQREEIEPMILASRRNYLFVGEEVDPNDWQPGITADEIYHRVIDGVHHGDGHIILLHDAGGVTRKPTMEALPRIIATLQREGYRFISLEKYLGMSRQQLMPEIPKGETYYAMQANLTLAEIIYHTSDFLTALFVVFLVLGFLRLAFMYFLMIKEKRAEHRRHYPTLTKGNAPHVSIIVPAYNEEVNCVRTVSNLLKEDYPSFDVIFVDDGSKDHTLERIHEAFDGNQRVQILGKANGGKASALNYGIAHTTAEYVVCIDADTQLRPDAVSRLMQHFILDDAHSIGAVAGNVKVGNQRNMLTRWQAIEYTTSQNFDRMAYSYINAITVVPGAIGAFRKEAIEKAGGLTTDTLAEDCDLTMRINEAGYRIENESYAVAMTEAPENVRQFVKQRVRWCFGVMQTFWKHRASLFNAKKKG
;
A
#
# COMPACT_ATOMS: atom_id res chain seq x y z
N PRO A 1 -40.92 -6.00 12.87
CA PRO A 1 -42.23 -6.57 13.04
C PRO A 1 -42.63 -6.34 14.49
N TYR A 2 -43.68 -5.57 14.69
CA TYR A 2 -44.25 -5.39 16.01
C TYR A 2 -45.26 -6.53 16.20
N ASN A 3 -45.13 -7.28 17.27
CA ASN A 3 -46.18 -8.20 17.69
C ASN A 3 -47.45 -7.40 17.94
N ALA A 4 -48.44 -7.62 17.13
CA ALA A 4 -49.78 -7.12 17.47
C ALA A 4 -50.41 -8.18 18.35
N ASP A 5 -50.59 -7.84 19.60
CA ASP A 5 -51.28 -8.71 20.57
C ASP A 5 -52.75 -8.88 20.17
N ALA A 6 -53.37 -10.02 20.47
CA ALA A 6 -54.79 -10.28 20.20
C ALA A 6 -55.68 -9.28 20.91
N ASP A 7 -55.24 -8.77 22.08
CA ASP A 7 -55.91 -7.71 22.86
C ASP A 7 -54.94 -6.52 23.04
N PRO A 8 -54.79 -5.65 22.03
CA PRO A 8 -53.84 -4.54 22.08
C PRO A 8 -54.24 -3.55 23.16
N THR A 9 -53.35 -3.26 24.11
CA THR A 9 -53.53 -2.36 25.22
C THR A 9 -52.82 -1.03 25.03
N GLN A 10 -51.86 -0.97 24.11
CA GLN A 10 -51.00 0.19 23.85
C GLN A 10 -51.16 0.71 22.43
N ARG A 11 -50.96 2.03 22.26
CA ARG A 11 -51.09 2.70 20.95
C ARG A 11 -50.08 2.15 19.92
N GLU A 12 -48.90 1.76 20.37
CA GLU A 12 -47.82 1.22 19.54
C GLU A 12 -48.18 -0.14 18.94
N GLU A 13 -49.10 -0.87 19.51
CA GLU A 13 -49.65 -2.15 19.00
C GLU A 13 -50.77 -1.91 17.98
N ILE A 14 -51.60 -0.87 18.19
CA ILE A 14 -52.77 -0.56 17.35
C ILE A 14 -52.36 0.19 16.07
N GLU A 15 -51.40 1.12 16.16
CA GLU A 15 -51.04 1.98 15.06
C GLU A 15 -50.56 1.21 13.80
N PRO A 16 -49.70 0.16 13.88
CA PRO A 16 -49.35 -0.66 12.76
C PRO A 16 -50.54 -1.39 12.10
N MET A 17 -51.49 -1.84 12.89
CA MET A 17 -52.72 -2.49 12.42
C MET A 17 -53.59 -1.52 11.60
N ILE A 18 -53.77 -0.29 12.10
CA ILE A 18 -54.53 0.77 11.41
C ILE A 18 -53.82 1.14 10.06
N LEU A 19 -52.48 1.26 10.07
CA LEU A 19 -51.73 1.58 8.90
C LEU A 19 -51.78 0.45 7.85
N ALA A 20 -51.68 -0.80 8.29
CA ALA A 20 -51.86 -1.98 7.45
C ALA A 20 -53.25 -2.05 6.82
N SER A 21 -54.30 -1.89 7.65
CA SER A 21 -55.67 -1.87 7.21
C SER A 21 -55.96 -0.75 6.15
N ARG A 22 -55.44 0.46 6.40
CA ARG A 22 -55.54 1.60 5.44
C ARG A 22 -54.88 1.32 4.09
N ARG A 23 -53.93 0.38 4.05
CA ARG A 23 -53.24 -0.05 2.85
C ARG A 23 -53.79 -1.33 2.29
N ASN A 24 -54.94 -1.77 2.73
CA ASN A 24 -55.62 -3.03 2.33
C ASN A 24 -54.77 -4.30 2.64
N TYR A 25 -53.94 -4.28 3.66
CA TYR A 25 -53.32 -5.50 4.17
C TYR A 25 -54.25 -6.20 5.13
N LEU A 26 -54.34 -7.51 5.02
CA LEU A 26 -55.01 -8.36 5.98
C LEU A 26 -54.03 -8.64 7.15
N PHE A 27 -54.48 -8.40 8.33
CA PHE A 27 -53.73 -8.73 9.56
C PHE A 27 -54.13 -10.14 9.99
N VAL A 28 -53.19 -11.03 10.20
CA VAL A 28 -53.41 -12.38 10.71
C VAL A 28 -52.57 -12.48 11.99
N GLY A 29 -53.24 -12.65 13.13
CA GLY A 29 -52.58 -12.88 14.42
C GLY A 29 -52.24 -14.37 14.57
N GLU A 30 -51.18 -14.62 15.27
CA GLU A 30 -50.86 -15.95 15.81
C GLU A 30 -51.67 -16.23 17.04
N GLU A 31 -52.00 -17.52 17.26
CA GLU A 31 -52.73 -18.00 18.44
C GLU A 31 -51.82 -18.87 19.32
N VAL A 32 -50.83 -19.52 18.70
CA VAL A 32 -49.82 -20.35 19.37
C VAL A 32 -48.42 -19.90 18.92
N ASP A 33 -47.69 -19.18 19.80
CA ASP A 33 -46.29 -18.81 19.60
C ASP A 33 -45.40 -19.63 20.53
N PRO A 34 -44.63 -20.60 20.03
CA PRO A 34 -43.68 -21.36 20.83
C PRO A 34 -42.42 -20.58 21.21
N ASN A 35 -42.28 -19.34 20.77
CA ASN A 35 -41.10 -18.50 20.96
C ASN A 35 -39.82 -19.15 20.41
N ASP A 36 -39.87 -19.77 19.25
CA ASP A 36 -38.80 -20.55 18.64
C ASP A 36 -37.59 -19.68 18.23
N TRP A 37 -37.71 -18.38 18.34
CA TRP A 37 -36.64 -17.41 18.12
C TRP A 37 -35.71 -17.20 19.32
N GLN A 38 -36.08 -17.68 20.51
CA GLN A 38 -35.30 -17.48 21.73
C GLN A 38 -33.94 -18.20 21.66
N PRO A 39 -32.85 -17.54 22.13
CA PRO A 39 -31.53 -18.17 22.19
C PRO A 39 -31.52 -19.38 23.11
N GLY A 40 -30.99 -20.51 22.61
CA GLY A 40 -30.82 -21.73 23.40
C GLY A 40 -32.07 -22.64 23.51
N ILE A 41 -33.18 -22.25 22.85
CA ILE A 41 -34.38 -23.11 22.81
C ILE A 41 -34.08 -24.43 22.07
N THR A 42 -34.67 -25.52 22.56
CA THR A 42 -34.51 -26.88 22.00
C THR A 42 -35.69 -27.28 21.12
N ALA A 43 -35.49 -28.24 20.24
CA ALA A 43 -36.55 -28.80 19.42
C ALA A 43 -37.67 -29.42 20.24
N ASP A 44 -37.36 -30.01 21.39
CA ASP A 44 -38.35 -30.59 22.29
C ASP A 44 -39.20 -29.52 22.97
N GLU A 45 -38.62 -28.42 23.41
CA GLU A 45 -39.37 -27.30 23.98
C GLU A 45 -40.31 -26.68 22.95
N ILE A 46 -39.87 -26.45 21.71
CA ILE A 46 -40.72 -25.93 20.64
C ILE A 46 -41.88 -26.92 20.40
N TYR A 47 -41.56 -28.20 20.28
CA TYR A 47 -42.59 -29.24 20.08
C TYR A 47 -43.63 -29.25 21.21
N HIS A 48 -43.21 -29.26 22.46
CA HIS A 48 -44.14 -29.28 23.60
C HIS A 48 -45.00 -28.02 23.68
N ARG A 49 -44.39 -26.86 23.52
CA ARG A 49 -45.14 -25.58 23.55
C ARG A 49 -46.22 -25.52 22.48
N VAL A 50 -45.94 -26.00 21.26
CA VAL A 50 -46.94 -26.04 20.18
C VAL A 50 -48.05 -27.05 20.48
N ILE A 51 -47.70 -28.27 20.89
CA ILE A 51 -48.71 -29.32 21.17
C ILE A 51 -49.58 -28.93 22.34
N ASP A 52 -48.97 -28.42 23.42
CA ASP A 52 -49.68 -27.98 24.61
C ASP A 52 -50.61 -26.79 24.30
N GLY A 53 -50.15 -25.77 23.54
CA GLY A 53 -50.97 -24.64 23.13
C GLY A 53 -52.19 -25.07 22.31
N VAL A 54 -52.01 -25.94 21.32
CA VAL A 54 -53.12 -26.50 20.53
C VAL A 54 -54.10 -27.31 21.38
N HIS A 55 -53.61 -28.10 22.34
CA HIS A 55 -54.45 -28.94 23.22
C HIS A 55 -55.19 -28.11 24.29
N HIS A 56 -54.62 -26.98 24.76
CA HIS A 56 -55.28 -26.10 25.70
C HIS A 56 -56.38 -25.25 25.03
N GLY A 57 -56.43 -25.28 23.69
CA GLY A 57 -57.41 -24.51 22.94
C GLY A 57 -57.07 -23.06 22.75
N ASP A 58 -55.76 -22.75 22.83
CA ASP A 58 -55.24 -21.40 22.66
C ASP A 58 -55.41 -20.92 21.19
N GLY A 59 -55.71 -21.89 20.26
CA GLY A 59 -56.07 -21.59 18.86
C GLY A 59 -55.46 -22.54 17.84
N HIS A 60 -55.58 -22.18 16.57
CA HIS A 60 -55.22 -23.03 15.41
C HIS A 60 -54.17 -22.42 14.46
N ILE A 61 -53.73 -21.19 14.74
CA ILE A 61 -52.69 -20.51 13.94
C ILE A 61 -51.40 -20.55 14.73
N ILE A 62 -50.43 -21.32 14.21
CA ILE A 62 -49.13 -21.54 14.85
C ILE A 62 -48.10 -20.65 14.13
N LEU A 63 -47.37 -19.81 14.89
CA LEU A 63 -46.25 -19.02 14.39
C LEU A 63 -44.95 -19.77 14.53
N LEU A 64 -44.18 -19.85 13.45
CA LEU A 64 -42.78 -20.32 13.46
C LEU A 64 -41.93 -19.40 12.60
N HIS A 65 -40.70 -19.19 13.01
CA HIS A 65 -39.78 -18.29 12.30
C HIS A 65 -38.83 -19.07 11.40
N ASP A 66 -38.68 -18.63 10.16
CA ASP A 66 -37.75 -19.17 9.16
C ASP A 66 -36.38 -18.45 9.11
N ALA A 67 -36.33 -17.23 9.67
CA ALA A 67 -35.12 -16.39 9.68
C ALA A 67 -34.88 -15.72 11.06
N GLY A 68 -33.68 -15.20 11.26
CA GLY A 68 -33.25 -14.54 12.51
C GLY A 68 -32.69 -15.50 13.55
N GLY A 69 -32.15 -14.98 14.65
CA GLY A 69 -31.49 -15.75 15.69
C GLY A 69 -30.14 -16.38 15.25
N VAL A 70 -29.55 -17.21 16.11
CA VAL A 70 -28.25 -17.86 15.86
C VAL A 70 -28.36 -19.05 14.90
N THR A 71 -29.46 -19.80 15.02
CA THR A 71 -29.73 -20.98 14.17
C THR A 71 -31.23 -21.32 14.20
N ARG A 72 -31.75 -21.87 13.10
CA ARG A 72 -33.12 -22.39 12.99
C ARG A 72 -33.18 -23.94 13.08
N LYS A 73 -32.08 -24.59 13.43
CA LYS A 73 -32.01 -26.03 13.55
C LYS A 73 -33.06 -26.60 14.49
N PRO A 74 -33.32 -26.06 15.70
CA PRO A 74 -34.39 -26.55 16.58
C PRO A 74 -35.77 -26.50 15.96
N THR A 75 -36.12 -25.37 15.28
CA THR A 75 -37.39 -25.23 14.57
C THR A 75 -37.54 -26.27 13.45
N MET A 76 -36.49 -26.48 12.66
CA MET A 76 -36.47 -27.46 11.56
C MET A 76 -36.61 -28.92 12.08
N GLU A 77 -36.07 -29.23 13.24
CA GLU A 77 -36.19 -30.54 13.86
C GLU A 77 -37.57 -30.76 14.55
N ALA A 78 -38.15 -29.72 15.13
CA ALA A 78 -39.46 -29.77 15.76
C ALA A 78 -40.60 -29.88 14.74
N LEU A 79 -40.55 -29.15 13.65
CA LEU A 79 -41.64 -28.99 12.66
C LEU A 79 -42.17 -30.33 12.12
N PRO A 80 -41.36 -31.29 11.65
CA PRO A 80 -41.89 -32.58 11.18
C PRO A 80 -42.62 -33.39 12.27
N ARG A 81 -42.15 -33.27 13.50
CA ARG A 81 -42.74 -33.96 14.67
C ARG A 81 -44.09 -33.36 15.04
N ILE A 82 -44.20 -32.02 15.03
CA ILE A 82 -45.44 -31.31 15.27
C ILE A 82 -46.47 -31.70 14.24
N ILE A 83 -46.11 -31.66 12.93
CA ILE A 83 -47.03 -32.07 11.85
C ILE A 83 -47.49 -33.51 12.01
N ALA A 84 -46.56 -34.44 12.25
CA ALA A 84 -46.90 -35.87 12.37
C ALA A 84 -47.79 -36.16 13.57
N THR A 85 -47.62 -35.47 14.69
CA THR A 85 -48.42 -35.65 15.88
C THR A 85 -49.84 -35.11 15.72
N LEU A 86 -49.99 -33.89 15.29
CA LEU A 86 -51.28 -33.25 15.08
C LEU A 86 -52.07 -33.98 13.98
N GLN A 87 -51.42 -34.44 12.90
CA GLN A 87 -52.12 -35.28 11.87
C GLN A 87 -52.64 -36.60 12.43
N ARG A 88 -51.89 -37.29 13.32
CA ARG A 88 -52.35 -38.53 13.99
C ARG A 88 -53.54 -38.30 14.92
N GLU A 89 -53.64 -37.10 15.48
CA GLU A 89 -54.73 -36.68 16.35
C GLU A 89 -55.97 -36.17 15.56
N GLY A 90 -55.88 -36.16 14.24
CA GLY A 90 -57.02 -35.82 13.34
C GLY A 90 -57.03 -34.36 12.86
N TYR A 91 -56.05 -33.56 13.25
CA TYR A 91 -55.95 -32.20 12.74
C TYR A 91 -55.55 -32.18 11.27
N ARG A 92 -56.03 -31.18 10.52
CA ARG A 92 -55.72 -30.95 9.12
C ARG A 92 -54.99 -29.64 9.00
N PHE A 93 -53.81 -29.65 8.39
CA PHE A 93 -53.10 -28.44 7.99
C PHE A 93 -53.73 -27.90 6.73
N ILE A 94 -54.15 -26.63 6.72
CA ILE A 94 -54.70 -25.94 5.58
C ILE A 94 -53.96 -24.63 5.35
N SER A 95 -53.98 -24.12 4.09
CA SER A 95 -53.42 -22.80 3.82
C SER A 95 -54.31 -21.69 4.38
N LEU A 96 -53.75 -20.52 4.66
CA LEU A 96 -54.48 -19.32 5.08
C LEU A 96 -55.58 -18.96 4.12
N GLU A 97 -55.38 -19.13 2.82
CA GLU A 97 -56.38 -18.93 1.76
C GLU A 97 -57.64 -19.77 2.04
N LYS A 98 -57.43 -21.02 2.34
CA LYS A 98 -58.52 -21.95 2.62
C LYS A 98 -59.19 -21.69 3.97
N TYR A 99 -58.40 -21.29 4.96
CA TYR A 99 -58.89 -20.94 6.30
C TYR A 99 -59.80 -19.70 6.24
N LEU A 100 -59.39 -18.67 5.49
CA LEU A 100 -60.12 -17.42 5.35
C LEU A 100 -61.25 -17.48 4.27
N GLY A 101 -61.36 -18.58 3.51
CA GLY A 101 -62.29 -18.70 2.40
C GLY A 101 -62.04 -17.71 1.26
N MET A 102 -60.84 -17.24 1.12
CA MET A 102 -60.42 -16.28 0.10
C MET A 102 -59.49 -16.93 -0.93
N SER A 103 -59.53 -16.45 -2.15
CA SER A 103 -58.58 -16.91 -3.19
C SER A 103 -57.22 -16.21 -2.97
N ARG A 104 -56.14 -16.86 -3.48
CA ARG A 104 -54.80 -16.28 -3.46
C ARG A 104 -54.75 -14.91 -4.17
N GLN A 105 -55.47 -14.71 -5.24
CA GLN A 105 -55.57 -13.43 -5.94
C GLN A 105 -56.25 -12.32 -5.11
N GLN A 106 -57.17 -12.69 -4.21
CA GLN A 106 -57.80 -11.75 -3.29
C GLN A 106 -56.87 -11.40 -2.11
N LEU A 107 -56.08 -12.37 -1.62
CA LEU A 107 -55.11 -12.14 -0.54
C LEU A 107 -53.84 -11.43 -1.01
N MET A 108 -53.40 -11.75 -2.21
CA MET A 108 -52.19 -11.21 -2.84
C MET A 108 -52.49 -10.76 -4.28
N PRO A 109 -53.23 -9.66 -4.45
CA PRO A 109 -53.55 -9.17 -5.81
C PRO A 109 -52.25 -8.75 -6.53
N GLU A 110 -52.24 -9.02 -7.86
CA GLU A 110 -51.15 -8.52 -8.68
C GLU A 110 -51.07 -6.99 -8.63
N ILE A 111 -49.90 -6.46 -8.49
CA ILE A 111 -49.66 -5.02 -8.53
C ILE A 111 -49.85 -4.54 -9.96
N PRO A 112 -50.81 -3.64 -10.24
CA PRO A 112 -51.05 -3.16 -11.59
C PRO A 112 -49.82 -2.42 -12.13
N LYS A 113 -49.52 -2.61 -13.40
CA LYS A 113 -48.42 -1.92 -14.07
C LYS A 113 -48.68 -0.42 -14.12
N GLY A 114 -47.96 0.31 -13.27
CA GLY A 114 -48.03 1.76 -13.10
C GLY A 114 -46.79 2.25 -12.42
N GLU A 115 -46.73 3.52 -11.99
CA GLU A 115 -45.59 4.15 -11.35
C GLU A 115 -45.09 3.35 -10.12
N THR A 116 -46.02 2.88 -9.29
CA THR A 116 -45.70 2.08 -8.08
C THR A 116 -45.03 0.75 -8.44
N TYR A 117 -45.50 0.08 -9.51
CA TYR A 117 -44.91 -1.17 -10.01
C TYR A 117 -43.47 -0.94 -10.49
N TYR A 118 -43.27 0.10 -11.32
CA TYR A 118 -41.92 0.40 -11.82
C TYR A 118 -40.96 0.88 -10.71
N ALA A 119 -41.46 1.66 -9.74
CA ALA A 119 -40.66 2.06 -8.58
C ALA A 119 -40.25 0.86 -7.73
N MET A 120 -41.16 -0.11 -7.54
CA MET A 120 -40.83 -1.35 -6.81
C MET A 120 -39.80 -2.20 -7.59
N GLN A 121 -39.99 -2.38 -8.91
CA GLN A 121 -39.02 -3.11 -9.74
C GLN A 121 -37.64 -2.43 -9.73
N ALA A 122 -37.59 -1.11 -9.82
CA ALA A 122 -36.35 -0.35 -9.72
C ALA A 122 -35.66 -0.56 -8.37
N ASN A 123 -36.41 -0.55 -7.28
CA ASN A 123 -35.86 -0.80 -5.95
C ASN A 123 -35.34 -2.23 -5.79
N LEU A 124 -36.04 -3.24 -6.30
CA LEU A 124 -35.56 -4.63 -6.27
C LEU A 124 -34.30 -4.79 -7.08
N THR A 125 -34.28 -4.26 -8.31
CA THR A 125 -33.07 -4.30 -9.17
C THR A 125 -31.89 -3.57 -8.51
N LEU A 126 -32.15 -2.41 -7.89
CA LEU A 126 -31.12 -1.68 -7.16
C LEU A 126 -30.58 -2.49 -5.98
N ALA A 127 -31.47 -3.14 -5.21
CA ALA A 127 -31.07 -4.00 -4.11
C ALA A 127 -30.20 -5.18 -4.57
N GLU A 128 -30.57 -5.84 -5.68
CA GLU A 128 -29.76 -6.90 -6.28
C GLU A 128 -28.38 -6.39 -6.75
N ILE A 129 -28.33 -5.23 -7.40
CA ILE A 129 -27.08 -4.61 -7.85
C ILE A 129 -26.19 -4.31 -6.63
N ILE A 130 -26.74 -3.72 -5.57
CA ILE A 130 -25.99 -3.41 -4.34
C ILE A 130 -25.46 -4.70 -3.71
N TYR A 131 -26.30 -5.74 -3.61
CA TYR A 131 -25.91 -7.03 -3.03
C TYR A 131 -24.75 -7.65 -3.79
N HIS A 132 -24.90 -7.84 -5.09
CA HIS A 132 -23.85 -8.46 -5.92
C HIS A 132 -22.57 -7.60 -6.01
N THR A 133 -22.72 -6.26 -6.01
CA THR A 133 -21.57 -5.35 -5.96
C THR A 133 -20.82 -5.48 -4.64
N SER A 134 -21.54 -5.58 -3.52
CA SER A 134 -20.94 -5.77 -2.18
C SER A 134 -20.16 -7.09 -2.10
N ASP A 135 -20.74 -8.19 -2.58
CA ASP A 135 -20.09 -9.50 -2.60
C ASP A 135 -18.84 -9.49 -3.50
N PHE A 136 -18.94 -8.87 -4.69
CA PHE A 136 -17.81 -8.72 -5.59
C PHE A 136 -16.67 -7.90 -4.94
N LEU A 137 -16.99 -6.76 -4.33
CA LEU A 137 -15.99 -5.92 -3.66
C LEU A 137 -15.36 -6.64 -2.46
N THR A 138 -16.15 -7.40 -1.71
CA THR A 138 -15.64 -8.21 -0.59
C THR A 138 -14.68 -9.29 -1.09
N ALA A 139 -15.05 -10.03 -2.12
CA ALA A 139 -14.18 -11.03 -2.74
C ALA A 139 -12.88 -10.40 -3.27
N LEU A 140 -12.99 -9.27 -3.96
CA LEU A 140 -11.85 -8.51 -4.47
C LEU A 140 -10.93 -8.05 -3.34
N PHE A 141 -11.50 -7.51 -2.25
CA PHE A 141 -10.74 -7.11 -1.06
C PHE A 141 -9.97 -8.29 -0.46
N VAL A 142 -10.62 -9.45 -0.29
CA VAL A 142 -9.96 -10.66 0.24
C VAL A 142 -8.82 -11.11 -0.69
N VAL A 143 -9.03 -11.09 -2.00
CA VAL A 143 -7.97 -11.43 -2.97
C VAL A 143 -6.77 -10.49 -2.83
N PHE A 144 -6.99 -9.17 -2.80
CA PHE A 144 -5.89 -8.21 -2.63
C PHE A 144 -5.19 -8.35 -1.29
N LEU A 145 -5.93 -8.67 -0.22
CA LEU A 145 -5.37 -8.90 1.10
C LEU A 145 -4.46 -10.14 1.10
N VAL A 146 -4.92 -11.26 0.50
CA VAL A 146 -4.11 -12.48 0.36
C VAL A 146 -2.86 -12.24 -0.49
N LEU A 147 -3.02 -11.57 -1.64
CA LEU A 147 -1.88 -11.21 -2.50
C LEU A 147 -0.89 -10.28 -1.79
N GLY A 148 -1.39 -9.34 -0.98
CA GLY A 148 -0.57 -8.47 -0.15
C GLY A 148 0.27 -9.24 0.87
N PHE A 149 -0.32 -10.21 1.57
CA PHE A 149 0.41 -11.07 2.50
C PHE A 149 1.42 -11.96 1.79
N LEU A 150 1.07 -12.55 0.65
CA LEU A 150 2.00 -13.36 -0.15
C LEU A 150 3.18 -12.51 -0.65
N ARG A 151 2.93 -11.28 -1.11
CA ARG A 151 3.99 -10.34 -1.48
C ARG A 151 4.91 -10.04 -0.30
N LEU A 152 4.36 -9.73 0.88
CA LEU A 152 5.17 -9.45 2.07
C LEU A 152 6.01 -10.65 2.48
N ALA A 153 5.46 -11.86 2.49
CA ALA A 153 6.19 -13.09 2.79
C ALA A 153 7.33 -13.34 1.79
N PHE A 154 7.05 -13.12 0.50
CA PHE A 154 8.05 -13.26 -0.57
C PHE A 154 9.18 -12.23 -0.42
N MET A 155 8.85 -10.94 -0.21
CA MET A 155 9.83 -9.89 0.01
C MET A 155 10.69 -10.15 1.26
N TYR A 156 10.07 -10.62 2.34
CA TYR A 156 10.79 -11.01 3.56
C TYR A 156 11.77 -12.17 3.31
N PHE A 157 11.36 -13.16 2.53
CA PHE A 157 12.23 -14.27 2.12
C PHE A 157 13.45 -13.78 1.32
N LEU A 158 13.24 -12.90 0.32
CA LEU A 158 14.32 -12.32 -0.47
C LEU A 158 15.27 -11.50 0.40
N MET A 159 14.74 -10.67 1.31
CA MET A 159 15.52 -9.86 2.25
C MET A 159 16.43 -10.74 3.14
N ILE A 160 15.90 -11.87 3.65
CA ILE A 160 16.71 -12.82 4.44
C ILE A 160 17.84 -13.42 3.59
N LYS A 161 17.56 -13.73 2.33
CA LYS A 161 18.57 -14.26 1.40
C LYS A 161 19.69 -13.24 1.17
N GLU A 162 19.33 -11.99 0.88
CA GLU A 162 20.31 -10.90 0.70
C GLU A 162 21.14 -10.67 1.97
N LYS A 163 20.48 -10.54 3.11
CA LYS A 163 21.17 -10.35 4.38
C LYS A 163 22.15 -11.49 4.72
N ARG A 164 21.80 -12.72 4.39
CA ARG A 164 22.71 -13.86 4.56
C ARG A 164 23.86 -13.83 3.56
N ALA A 165 23.63 -13.37 2.34
CA ALA A 165 24.69 -13.17 1.36
C ALA A 165 25.65 -12.06 1.80
N GLU A 166 25.14 -10.92 2.24
CA GLU A 166 25.91 -9.81 2.77
C GLU A 166 26.78 -10.22 3.97
N HIS A 167 26.24 -10.98 4.93
CA HIS A 167 27.01 -11.48 6.08
C HIS A 167 28.15 -12.45 5.72
N ARG A 168 28.11 -13.06 4.55
CA ARG A 168 29.16 -13.95 4.05
C ARG A 168 30.23 -13.22 3.26
N ARG A 169 29.98 -11.96 2.87
CA ARG A 169 30.97 -11.14 2.17
C ARG A 169 32.01 -10.68 3.20
N HIS A 170 33.29 -11.04 2.95
CA HIS A 170 34.41 -10.54 3.72
C HIS A 170 34.94 -9.31 3.02
N TYR A 171 34.69 -8.17 3.58
CA TYR A 171 35.17 -6.91 3.03
C TYR A 171 36.64 -6.66 3.44
N PRO A 172 37.51 -6.32 2.49
CA PRO A 172 38.90 -6.00 2.77
C PRO A 172 39.01 -4.68 3.55
N THR A 173 40.01 -4.59 4.42
CA THR A 173 40.35 -3.32 5.03
C THR A 173 40.90 -2.38 3.99
N LEU A 174 40.27 -1.20 3.83
CA LEU A 174 40.66 -0.20 2.85
C LEU A 174 41.83 0.64 3.37
N THR A 175 42.85 0.76 2.54
CA THR A 175 44.07 1.54 2.77
C THR A 175 44.38 2.38 1.55
N LYS A 176 45.24 3.37 1.66
CA LYS A 176 45.65 4.17 0.47
C LYS A 176 46.26 3.37 -0.64
N GLY A 177 46.74 2.15 -0.40
CA GLY A 177 47.39 1.29 -1.40
C GLY A 177 46.40 0.41 -2.17
N ASN A 178 45.20 0.13 -1.64
CA ASN A 178 44.20 -0.75 -2.27
C ASN A 178 42.86 -0.07 -2.54
N ALA A 179 42.66 1.16 -2.06
CA ALA A 179 41.43 1.91 -2.29
C ALA A 179 41.53 2.71 -3.62
N PRO A 180 40.69 2.46 -4.61
CA PRO A 180 40.63 3.28 -5.82
C PRO A 180 40.22 4.72 -5.48
N HIS A 181 40.64 5.68 -6.30
CA HIS A 181 40.24 7.05 -6.11
C HIS A 181 38.77 7.25 -6.44
N VAL A 182 38.06 8.03 -5.62
CA VAL A 182 36.62 8.33 -5.73
C VAL A 182 36.39 9.82 -5.72
N SER A 183 35.60 10.33 -6.66
CA SER A 183 35.11 11.71 -6.60
C SER A 183 33.68 11.76 -6.06
N ILE A 184 33.46 12.51 -4.99
CA ILE A 184 32.14 12.76 -4.40
C ILE A 184 31.57 14.02 -5.06
N ILE A 185 30.47 13.86 -5.82
CA ILE A 185 29.86 14.96 -6.60
C ILE A 185 28.64 15.48 -5.88
N VAL A 186 28.64 16.77 -5.59
CA VAL A 186 27.57 17.48 -4.87
C VAL A 186 27.00 18.59 -5.76
N PRO A 187 25.86 18.34 -6.44
CA PRO A 187 25.15 19.40 -7.18
C PRO A 187 24.39 20.29 -6.21
N ALA A 188 24.49 21.60 -6.35
CA ALA A 188 23.84 22.58 -5.49
C ALA A 188 23.13 23.66 -6.30
N TYR A 189 21.94 24.06 -5.86
CA TYR A 189 21.19 25.20 -6.35
C TYR A 189 20.39 25.87 -5.24
N ASN A 190 20.78 27.08 -4.83
CA ASN A 190 20.21 27.82 -3.72
C ASN A 190 20.28 27.03 -2.37
N GLU A 191 21.46 26.58 -2.00
CA GLU A 191 21.75 25.78 -0.82
C GLU A 191 22.68 26.51 0.18
N GLU A 192 22.57 27.84 0.27
CA GLU A 192 23.43 28.65 1.15
C GLU A 192 23.44 28.22 2.61
N VAL A 193 22.35 27.56 3.09
CA VAL A 193 22.22 27.11 4.46
C VAL A 193 22.98 25.79 4.70
N ASN A 194 23.02 24.90 3.70
CA ASN A 194 23.50 23.54 3.84
C ASN A 194 24.89 23.30 3.25
N CYS A 195 25.29 24.02 2.21
CA CYS A 195 26.46 23.70 1.39
C CYS A 195 27.74 23.51 2.21
N VAL A 196 28.09 24.44 3.10
CA VAL A 196 29.29 24.36 3.94
C VAL A 196 29.23 23.19 4.91
N ARG A 197 28.07 22.94 5.52
CA ARG A 197 27.86 21.83 6.44
C ARG A 197 28.02 20.48 5.75
N THR A 198 27.47 20.36 4.55
CA THR A 198 27.54 19.12 3.76
C THR A 198 28.96 18.81 3.34
N VAL A 199 29.70 19.75 2.73
CA VAL A 199 31.11 19.53 2.35
C VAL A 199 31.99 19.27 3.58
N SER A 200 31.79 19.99 4.70
CA SER A 200 32.49 19.73 5.95
C SER A 200 32.21 18.34 6.52
N ASN A 201 31.03 17.81 6.33
CA ASN A 201 30.70 16.45 6.75
C ASN A 201 31.39 15.42 5.84
N LEU A 202 31.38 15.61 4.52
CA LEU A 202 32.04 14.72 3.56
C LEU A 202 33.55 14.62 3.78
N LEU A 203 34.19 15.71 4.14
CA LEU A 203 35.63 15.72 4.46
C LEU A 203 35.99 14.88 5.69
N LYS A 204 35.02 14.38 6.47
CA LYS A 204 35.21 13.49 7.64
C LYS A 204 35.07 12.02 7.28
N GLU A 205 34.82 11.68 5.99
CA GLU A 205 34.76 10.29 5.54
C GLU A 205 36.07 9.56 5.81
N ASP A 206 35.99 8.31 6.23
CA ASP A 206 37.12 7.46 6.56
C ASP A 206 37.75 6.81 5.28
N TYR A 207 37.15 7.01 4.12
CA TYR A 207 37.65 6.49 2.86
C TYR A 207 39.00 7.13 2.51
N PRO A 208 40.04 6.33 2.25
CA PRO A 208 41.40 6.85 2.25
C PRO A 208 41.79 7.66 1.00
N SER A 209 41.03 7.59 -0.10
CA SER A 209 41.39 8.20 -1.40
C SER A 209 40.19 8.82 -2.08
N PHE A 210 39.86 10.08 -1.75
CA PHE A 210 38.73 10.79 -2.35
C PHE A 210 38.97 12.29 -2.45
N ASP A 211 38.20 12.92 -3.36
CA ASP A 211 37.97 14.34 -3.44
C ASP A 211 36.47 14.67 -3.50
N VAL A 212 36.13 15.93 -3.29
CA VAL A 212 34.77 16.46 -3.37
C VAL A 212 34.69 17.48 -4.50
N ILE A 213 33.78 17.24 -5.45
CA ILE A 213 33.50 18.17 -6.54
C ILE A 213 32.13 18.81 -6.24
N PHE A 214 32.17 20.05 -5.76
CA PHE A 214 30.97 20.85 -5.55
C PHE A 214 30.59 21.58 -6.83
N VAL A 215 29.37 21.38 -7.32
CA VAL A 215 28.89 21.98 -8.58
C VAL A 215 27.74 22.93 -8.29
N ASP A 216 28.00 24.23 -8.35
CA ASP A 216 26.96 25.23 -8.28
C ASP A 216 26.24 25.34 -9.64
N ASP A 217 24.96 25.06 -9.66
CA ASP A 217 24.10 25.10 -10.84
C ASP A 217 23.46 26.49 -11.06
N GLY A 218 24.25 27.53 -10.91
CA GLY A 218 23.82 28.91 -11.12
C GLY A 218 22.90 29.42 -10.02
N SER A 219 23.28 29.23 -8.77
CA SER A 219 22.57 29.73 -7.60
C SER A 219 22.38 31.25 -7.65
N LYS A 220 21.27 31.73 -7.06
CA LYS A 220 20.92 33.15 -6.97
C LYS A 220 21.06 33.68 -5.54
N ASP A 221 21.34 32.81 -4.60
CA ASP A 221 21.64 33.13 -3.20
C ASP A 221 23.17 33.16 -2.97
N HIS A 222 23.61 33.13 -1.74
CA HIS A 222 25.02 33.16 -1.38
C HIS A 222 25.71 31.78 -1.38
N THR A 223 25.14 30.76 -2.04
CA THR A 223 25.70 29.39 -2.05
C THR A 223 27.16 29.38 -2.54
N LEU A 224 27.41 29.95 -3.73
CA LEU A 224 28.75 29.93 -4.34
C LEU A 224 29.77 30.73 -3.52
N GLU A 225 29.37 31.89 -3.02
CA GLU A 225 30.20 32.73 -2.15
C GLU A 225 30.62 32.00 -0.87
N ARG A 226 29.68 31.42 -0.15
CA ARG A 226 29.91 30.68 1.09
C ARG A 226 30.81 29.49 0.91
N ILE A 227 30.65 28.73 -0.18
CA ILE A 227 31.48 27.53 -0.40
C ILE A 227 32.90 27.93 -0.75
N HIS A 228 33.13 29.02 -1.50
CA HIS A 228 34.44 29.57 -1.76
C HIS A 228 35.10 30.06 -0.44
N GLU A 229 34.41 30.85 0.35
CA GLU A 229 34.92 31.33 1.64
C GLU A 229 35.38 30.21 2.55
N ALA A 230 34.66 29.06 2.57
CA ALA A 230 34.96 27.98 3.47
C ALA A 230 36.04 27.02 2.96
N PHE A 231 36.20 26.85 1.63
CA PHE A 231 37.01 25.78 1.09
C PHE A 231 38.00 26.20 0.00
N ASP A 232 38.11 27.49 -0.38
CA ASP A 232 39.15 27.89 -1.29
C ASP A 232 40.56 27.51 -0.75
N GLY A 233 41.33 26.86 -1.64
CA GLY A 233 42.65 26.34 -1.29
C GLY A 233 42.65 24.96 -0.64
N ASN A 234 41.51 24.34 -0.36
CA ASN A 234 41.45 22.97 0.11
C ASN A 234 41.70 22.00 -1.06
N GLN A 235 42.82 21.29 -1.02
CA GLN A 235 43.25 20.37 -2.11
C GLN A 235 42.27 19.21 -2.37
N ARG A 236 41.36 18.90 -1.45
CA ARG A 236 40.36 17.85 -1.59
C ARG A 236 38.99 18.37 -2.05
N VAL A 237 38.84 19.70 -2.28
CA VAL A 237 37.57 20.30 -2.69
C VAL A 237 37.78 21.08 -3.97
N GLN A 238 37.08 20.65 -5.03
CA GLN A 238 37.01 21.37 -6.29
C GLN A 238 35.63 22.07 -6.36
N ILE A 239 35.63 23.37 -6.61
CA ILE A 239 34.41 24.15 -6.72
C ILE A 239 34.22 24.54 -8.19
N LEU A 240 33.08 24.16 -8.76
CA LEU A 240 32.70 24.40 -10.14
C LEU A 240 31.39 25.21 -10.19
N GLY A 241 31.37 26.25 -10.97
CA GLY A 241 30.14 27.01 -11.25
C GLY A 241 29.71 26.89 -12.71
N LYS A 242 28.41 26.78 -12.96
CA LYS A 242 27.84 26.76 -14.32
C LYS A 242 26.49 27.48 -14.38
N ALA A 243 26.04 27.82 -15.57
CA ALA A 243 24.67 28.29 -15.75
C ALA A 243 23.65 27.19 -15.39
N ASN A 244 22.51 27.60 -14.80
CA ASN A 244 21.49 26.66 -14.35
C ASN A 244 21.00 25.77 -15.50
N GLY A 245 21.04 24.45 -15.26
CA GLY A 245 20.59 23.41 -16.20
C GLY A 245 19.87 22.28 -15.49
N GLY A 246 19.66 22.41 -14.19
CA GLY A 246 19.05 21.38 -13.33
C GLY A 246 20.03 20.34 -12.84
N LYS A 247 19.61 19.55 -11.84
CA LYS A 247 20.43 18.58 -11.10
C LYS A 247 21.18 17.60 -12.02
N ALA A 248 20.50 17.01 -13.01
CA ALA A 248 21.12 16.08 -13.96
C ALA A 248 22.29 16.75 -14.75
N SER A 249 22.10 17.99 -15.15
CA SER A 249 23.14 18.77 -15.83
C SER A 249 24.34 19.07 -14.94
N ALA A 250 24.10 19.42 -13.67
CA ALA A 250 25.15 19.66 -12.68
C ALA A 250 25.94 18.38 -12.36
N LEU A 251 25.26 17.24 -12.18
CA LEU A 251 25.91 15.95 -11.99
C LEU A 251 26.77 15.56 -13.18
N ASN A 252 26.25 15.64 -14.41
CA ASN A 252 27.05 15.36 -15.61
C ASN A 252 28.27 16.28 -15.72
N TYR A 253 28.12 17.55 -15.36
CA TYR A 253 29.23 18.50 -15.37
C TYR A 253 30.32 18.12 -14.38
N GLY A 254 29.95 17.73 -13.15
CA GLY A 254 30.89 17.21 -12.14
C GLY A 254 31.57 15.91 -12.59
N ILE A 255 30.79 14.95 -13.15
CA ILE A 255 31.31 13.69 -13.66
C ILE A 255 32.33 13.90 -14.80
N ALA A 256 32.12 14.89 -15.65
CA ALA A 256 33.04 15.20 -16.73
C ALA A 256 34.36 15.83 -16.23
N HIS A 257 34.38 16.40 -15.03
CA HIS A 257 35.57 17.04 -14.43
C HIS A 257 36.39 16.13 -13.55
N THR A 258 36.02 14.85 -13.41
CA THR A 258 36.80 13.86 -12.67
C THR A 258 37.47 12.85 -13.59
N THR A 259 38.67 12.41 -13.19
CA THR A 259 39.38 11.26 -13.77
C THR A 259 39.16 9.97 -12.95
N ALA A 260 38.44 10.04 -11.84
CA ALA A 260 38.16 8.88 -11.01
C ALA A 260 37.32 7.83 -11.75
N GLU A 261 37.62 6.57 -11.53
CA GLU A 261 36.86 5.44 -12.09
C GLU A 261 35.47 5.32 -11.42
N TYR A 262 35.36 5.76 -10.19
CA TYR A 262 34.14 5.70 -9.39
C TYR A 262 33.71 7.08 -8.94
N VAL A 263 32.41 7.32 -8.96
CA VAL A 263 31.82 8.56 -8.47
C VAL A 263 30.73 8.27 -7.43
N VAL A 264 30.64 9.12 -6.41
CA VAL A 264 29.57 9.07 -5.43
C VAL A 264 28.75 10.35 -5.57
N CYS A 265 27.46 10.22 -5.91
CA CYS A 265 26.55 11.36 -6.03
C CYS A 265 25.78 11.56 -4.74
N ILE A 266 25.72 12.82 -4.24
CA ILE A 266 25.12 13.15 -2.94
C ILE A 266 24.37 14.48 -3.06
N ASP A 267 23.15 14.57 -2.51
CA ASP A 267 22.42 15.83 -2.47
C ASP A 267 23.05 16.85 -1.51
N ALA A 268 22.97 18.14 -1.83
CA ALA A 268 23.60 19.21 -1.10
C ALA A 268 23.05 19.45 0.32
N ASP A 269 21.95 18.82 0.71
CA ASP A 269 21.33 18.82 2.03
C ASP A 269 21.59 17.54 2.85
N THR A 270 22.38 16.64 2.31
CA THR A 270 22.59 15.29 2.88
C THR A 270 23.86 15.23 3.72
N GLN A 271 23.79 14.51 4.85
CA GLN A 271 24.91 14.24 5.75
C GLN A 271 25.19 12.73 5.78
N LEU A 272 26.43 12.33 5.53
CA LEU A 272 26.85 10.94 5.57
C LEU A 272 27.36 10.52 6.95
N ARG A 273 27.22 9.23 7.26
CA ARG A 273 28.05 8.61 8.30
C ARG A 273 29.50 8.51 7.81
N PRO A 274 30.47 8.63 8.69
CA PRO A 274 31.90 8.64 8.30
C PRO A 274 32.40 7.41 7.56
N ASP A 275 31.69 6.27 7.65
CA ASP A 275 32.02 5.00 6.99
C ASP A 275 31.20 4.75 5.71
N ALA A 276 30.39 5.72 5.26
CA ALA A 276 29.42 5.48 4.20
C ALA A 276 30.09 5.24 2.84
N VAL A 277 31.05 6.06 2.45
CA VAL A 277 31.78 5.90 1.18
C VAL A 277 32.59 4.59 1.18
N SER A 278 33.26 4.28 2.28
CA SER A 278 34.00 3.03 2.44
C SER A 278 33.13 1.80 2.19
N ARG A 279 31.92 1.80 2.76
CA ARG A 279 30.95 0.70 2.58
C ARG A 279 30.48 0.55 1.14
N LEU A 280 30.12 1.65 0.50
CA LEU A 280 29.71 1.63 -0.92
C LEU A 280 30.82 1.08 -1.81
N MET A 281 32.06 1.52 -1.59
CA MET A 281 33.19 1.15 -2.43
C MET A 281 33.65 -0.30 -2.25
N GLN A 282 33.38 -0.92 -1.11
CA GLN A 282 33.68 -2.33 -0.87
C GLN A 282 33.00 -3.27 -1.86
N HIS A 283 31.80 -2.92 -2.34
CA HIS A 283 31.10 -3.70 -3.36
C HIS A 283 31.87 -3.73 -4.69
N PHE A 284 32.37 -2.60 -5.13
CA PHE A 284 33.13 -2.53 -6.40
C PHE A 284 34.50 -3.20 -6.30
N ILE A 285 35.13 -3.15 -5.13
CA ILE A 285 36.45 -3.79 -4.90
C ILE A 285 36.33 -5.32 -4.89
N LEU A 286 35.19 -5.88 -4.47
CA LEU A 286 34.93 -7.32 -4.52
C LEU A 286 34.37 -7.79 -5.88
N ASP A 287 34.12 -6.86 -6.80
CA ASP A 287 33.53 -7.15 -8.10
C ASP A 287 34.64 -7.35 -9.19
N ASP A 288 35.34 -8.47 -9.11
CA ASP A 288 36.39 -8.84 -10.09
C ASP A 288 35.84 -8.91 -11.54
N ALA A 289 34.56 -9.22 -11.71
CA ALA A 289 33.90 -9.31 -13.00
C ALA A 289 33.50 -7.96 -13.58
N HIS A 290 33.69 -6.86 -12.87
CA HIS A 290 33.24 -5.51 -13.26
C HIS A 290 31.74 -5.44 -13.62
N SER A 291 30.95 -6.27 -12.97
CA SER A 291 29.52 -6.44 -13.23
C SER A 291 28.63 -5.42 -12.53
N ILE A 292 29.12 -4.80 -11.43
CA ILE A 292 28.38 -3.81 -10.65
C ILE A 292 28.56 -2.43 -11.28
N GLY A 293 27.44 -1.84 -11.70
CA GLY A 293 27.39 -0.49 -12.25
C GLY A 293 27.05 0.58 -11.21
N ALA A 294 26.25 0.22 -10.20
CA ALA A 294 25.88 1.14 -9.14
C ALA A 294 25.61 0.44 -7.80
N VAL A 295 25.82 1.16 -6.71
CA VAL A 295 25.49 0.72 -5.34
C VAL A 295 24.65 1.80 -4.67
N ALA A 296 23.44 1.44 -4.25
CA ALA A 296 22.51 2.33 -3.56
C ALA A 296 22.81 2.36 -2.05
N GLY A 297 22.96 3.53 -1.47
CA GLY A 297 23.07 3.69 -0.02
C GLY A 297 21.71 3.78 0.67
N ASN A 298 21.74 3.83 2.00
CA ASN A 298 20.57 3.83 2.87
C ASN A 298 20.23 5.26 3.33
N VAL A 299 19.18 5.81 2.75
CA VAL A 299 18.70 7.14 3.10
C VAL A 299 17.79 7.11 4.31
N LYS A 300 18.04 7.96 5.29
CA LYS A 300 17.20 8.16 6.47
C LYS A 300 16.81 9.62 6.64
N VAL A 301 15.67 9.84 7.28
CA VAL A 301 15.19 11.20 7.60
C VAL A 301 15.90 11.71 8.83
N GLY A 302 16.60 12.85 8.70
CA GLY A 302 17.35 13.50 9.78
C GLY A 302 16.51 14.43 10.65
N ASN A 303 15.49 15.08 10.09
CA ASN A 303 14.67 16.09 10.77
C ASN A 303 13.34 15.53 11.32
N GLN A 304 13.38 14.49 12.17
CA GLN A 304 12.18 13.86 12.73
C GLN A 304 11.49 14.71 13.82
N ARG A 305 11.10 15.95 13.50
CA ARG A 305 10.59 16.94 14.46
C ARG A 305 9.08 16.86 14.69
N ASN A 306 8.30 16.48 13.70
CA ASN A 306 6.84 16.40 13.74
C ASN A 306 6.30 15.06 13.28
N MET A 307 4.98 14.84 13.37
CA MET A 307 4.33 13.58 13.00
C MET A 307 4.54 13.24 11.51
N LEU A 308 4.50 14.24 10.62
CA LEU A 308 4.68 14.04 9.18
C LEU A 308 6.10 13.55 8.85
N THR A 309 7.13 14.15 9.47
CA THR A 309 8.52 13.74 9.25
C THR A 309 8.83 12.38 9.88
N ARG A 310 8.18 12.03 11.02
CA ARG A 310 8.28 10.69 11.61
C ARG A 310 7.65 9.63 10.74
N TRP A 311 6.51 9.89 10.11
CA TRP A 311 5.90 8.97 9.15
C TRP A 311 6.78 8.76 7.92
N GLN A 312 7.35 9.83 7.39
CA GLN A 312 8.33 9.71 6.30
C GLN A 312 9.57 8.90 6.72
N ALA A 313 10.01 8.99 7.98
CA ALA A 313 11.11 8.16 8.48
C ALA A 313 10.77 6.66 8.48
N ILE A 314 9.52 6.30 8.84
CA ILE A 314 9.03 4.91 8.75
C ILE A 314 8.99 4.46 7.30
N GLU A 315 8.42 5.27 6.39
CA GLU A 315 8.37 4.99 4.97
C GLU A 315 9.77 4.78 4.37
N TYR A 316 10.76 5.65 4.70
CA TYR A 316 12.12 5.49 4.24
C TYR A 316 12.75 4.21 4.76
N THR A 317 12.46 3.83 6.00
CA THR A 317 12.96 2.57 6.58
C THR A 317 12.40 1.36 5.83
N THR A 318 11.14 1.36 5.44
CA THR A 318 10.54 0.25 4.68
C THR A 318 11.03 0.24 3.23
N SER A 319 10.92 1.35 2.51
CA SER A 319 11.24 1.43 1.08
C SER A 319 12.73 1.42 0.79
N GLN A 320 13.54 2.13 1.59
CA GLN A 320 14.99 2.28 1.36
C GLN A 320 15.83 1.16 1.99
N ASN A 321 15.26 0.37 2.90
CA ASN A 321 15.95 -0.78 3.49
C ASN A 321 15.29 -2.09 3.09
N PHE A 322 14.08 -2.35 3.62
CA PHE A 322 13.44 -3.65 3.46
C PHE A 322 13.19 -4.00 2.00
N ASP A 323 12.47 -3.14 1.27
CA ASP A 323 12.14 -3.41 -0.13
C ASP A 323 13.40 -3.43 -1.01
N ARG A 324 14.34 -2.50 -0.78
CA ARG A 324 15.55 -2.42 -1.59
C ARG A 324 16.50 -3.61 -1.38
N MET A 325 16.64 -4.11 -0.14
CA MET A 325 17.39 -5.34 0.13
C MET A 325 16.79 -6.54 -0.63
N ALA A 326 15.46 -6.66 -0.61
CA ALA A 326 14.80 -7.73 -1.35
C ALA A 326 15.02 -7.60 -2.87
N TYR A 327 14.92 -6.38 -3.41
CA TYR A 327 15.16 -6.12 -4.84
C TYR A 327 16.62 -6.28 -5.23
N SER A 328 17.58 -6.01 -4.35
CA SER A 328 19.02 -6.26 -4.57
C SER A 328 19.26 -7.72 -4.91
N TYR A 329 18.68 -8.64 -4.14
CA TYR A 329 18.87 -10.09 -4.33
C TYR A 329 18.51 -10.58 -5.74
N ILE A 330 17.52 -9.96 -6.38
CA ILE A 330 17.03 -10.34 -7.72
C ILE A 330 17.44 -9.35 -8.81
N ASN A 331 18.37 -8.43 -8.53
CA ASN A 331 18.78 -7.35 -9.44
C ASN A 331 17.61 -6.52 -9.99
N ALA A 332 16.66 -6.16 -9.13
CA ALA A 332 15.45 -5.43 -9.48
C ALA A 332 15.37 -4.03 -8.81
N ILE A 333 16.49 -3.47 -8.39
CA ILE A 333 16.55 -2.09 -7.88
C ILE A 333 16.27 -1.14 -9.04
N THR A 334 15.23 -0.34 -8.90
CA THR A 334 14.80 0.63 -9.93
C THR A 334 15.30 2.06 -9.67
N VAL A 335 15.78 2.34 -8.45
CA VAL A 335 16.26 3.67 -8.05
C VAL A 335 17.47 3.56 -7.15
N VAL A 336 18.59 4.06 -7.60
CA VAL A 336 19.73 4.46 -6.76
C VAL A 336 19.47 5.89 -6.31
N PRO A 337 19.28 6.15 -4.99
CA PRO A 337 18.79 7.45 -4.54
C PRO A 337 19.81 8.55 -4.81
N GLY A 338 19.33 9.72 -5.27
CA GLY A 338 20.17 10.89 -5.48
C GLY A 338 20.86 11.41 -4.21
N ALA A 339 20.32 11.09 -3.03
CA ALA A 339 20.89 11.45 -1.73
C ALA A 339 22.15 10.66 -1.37
N ILE A 340 22.32 9.44 -1.88
CA ILE A 340 23.55 8.64 -1.76
C ILE A 340 23.55 7.48 -2.76
N GLY A 341 24.41 7.56 -3.74
CA GLY A 341 24.63 6.49 -4.72
C GLY A 341 26.05 6.49 -5.22
N ALA A 342 26.69 5.32 -5.23
CA ALA A 342 28.00 5.13 -5.85
C ALA A 342 27.84 4.48 -7.21
N PHE A 343 28.63 4.91 -8.18
CA PHE A 343 28.53 4.48 -9.56
C PHE A 343 29.92 4.21 -10.14
N ARG A 344 30.02 3.19 -10.97
CA ARG A 344 31.13 3.03 -11.89
C ARG A 344 30.96 4.07 -13.03
N LYS A 345 31.94 4.93 -13.26
CA LYS A 345 31.86 6.00 -14.27
C LYS A 345 31.56 5.44 -15.67
N GLU A 346 32.21 4.35 -16.03
CA GLU A 346 31.98 3.65 -17.30
C GLU A 346 30.52 3.20 -17.47
N ALA A 347 29.84 2.78 -16.37
CA ALA A 347 28.45 2.39 -16.43
C ALA A 347 27.52 3.59 -16.69
N ILE A 348 27.84 4.76 -16.12
CA ILE A 348 27.13 6.02 -16.42
C ILE A 348 27.34 6.40 -17.89
N GLU A 349 28.57 6.30 -18.39
CA GLU A 349 28.91 6.64 -19.76
C GLU A 349 28.21 5.72 -20.78
N LYS A 350 28.23 4.41 -20.54
CA LYS A 350 27.48 3.43 -21.36
C LYS A 350 25.97 3.62 -21.31
N ALA A 351 25.45 4.10 -20.19
CA ALA A 351 24.05 4.47 -20.06
C ALA A 351 23.71 5.82 -20.73
N GLY A 352 24.69 6.56 -21.23
CA GLY A 352 24.51 7.86 -21.90
C GLY A 352 24.39 9.05 -20.94
N GLY A 353 24.91 8.94 -19.69
CA GLY A 353 24.87 9.99 -18.69
C GLY A 353 23.47 10.20 -18.06
N LEU A 354 23.33 11.20 -17.22
CA LEU A 354 22.03 11.61 -16.68
C LEU A 354 21.25 12.43 -17.73
N THR A 355 19.94 12.22 -17.83
CA THR A 355 19.08 12.94 -18.78
C THR A 355 18.12 13.88 -18.05
N THR A 356 17.63 14.90 -18.76
CA THR A 356 16.73 15.93 -18.21
C THR A 356 15.28 15.75 -18.68
N ASP A 357 14.98 14.66 -19.37
CA ASP A 357 13.68 14.36 -19.97
C ASP A 357 12.69 13.69 -19.02
N THR A 358 13.11 13.37 -17.80
CA THR A 358 12.25 12.86 -16.72
C THR A 358 12.46 13.68 -15.43
N LEU A 359 11.45 13.72 -14.55
CA LEU A 359 11.56 14.36 -13.24
C LEU A 359 12.21 13.45 -12.16
N ALA A 360 12.60 12.23 -12.54
CA ALA A 360 13.30 11.26 -11.70
C ALA A 360 14.55 10.77 -12.46
N GLU A 361 15.53 11.63 -12.56
CA GLU A 361 16.79 11.39 -13.25
C GLU A 361 17.57 10.20 -12.69
N ASP A 362 17.43 9.98 -11.38
CA ASP A 362 18.03 8.86 -10.64
C ASP A 362 17.38 7.51 -10.99
N CYS A 363 16.07 7.46 -11.08
CA CYS A 363 15.34 6.30 -11.54
C CYS A 363 15.68 5.97 -13.01
N ASP A 364 15.68 6.95 -13.88
CA ASP A 364 16.01 6.79 -15.30
C ASP A 364 17.44 6.30 -15.51
N LEU A 365 18.41 6.90 -14.84
CA LEU A 365 19.81 6.46 -14.90
C LEU A 365 19.96 5.01 -14.41
N THR A 366 19.31 4.68 -13.29
CA THR A 366 19.36 3.34 -12.70
C THR A 366 18.85 2.28 -13.69
N MET A 367 17.72 2.54 -14.35
CA MET A 367 17.16 1.62 -15.36
C MET A 367 18.09 1.48 -16.57
N ARG A 368 18.68 2.58 -17.05
CA ARG A 368 19.62 2.52 -18.20
C ARG A 368 20.94 1.80 -17.87
N ILE A 369 21.45 1.93 -16.65
CA ILE A 369 22.60 1.16 -16.18
C ILE A 369 22.27 -0.34 -16.17
N ASN A 370 21.08 -0.71 -15.71
CA ASN A 370 20.63 -2.11 -15.75
C ASN A 370 20.43 -2.60 -17.19
N GLU A 371 19.85 -1.79 -18.09
CA GLU A 371 19.71 -2.10 -19.52
C GLU A 371 21.06 -2.23 -20.24
N ALA A 372 22.10 -1.53 -19.77
CA ALA A 372 23.47 -1.67 -20.26
C ALA A 372 24.17 -2.96 -19.77
N GLY A 373 23.46 -3.80 -19.00
CA GLY A 373 23.95 -5.11 -18.55
C GLY A 373 24.68 -5.09 -17.20
N TYR A 374 24.67 -3.98 -16.47
CA TYR A 374 25.26 -3.90 -15.15
C TYR A 374 24.27 -4.29 -14.05
N ARG A 375 24.79 -4.84 -12.96
CA ARG A 375 24.07 -5.11 -11.73
C ARG A 375 24.01 -3.87 -10.85
N ILE A 376 22.96 -3.79 -10.04
CA ILE A 376 22.78 -2.74 -9.04
C ILE A 376 22.62 -3.40 -7.68
N GLU A 377 23.48 -3.03 -6.75
CA GLU A 377 23.48 -3.56 -5.39
C GLU A 377 23.00 -2.53 -4.37
N ASN A 378 22.68 -2.98 -3.17
CA ASN A 378 22.29 -2.14 -2.05
C ASN A 378 23.26 -2.32 -0.89
N GLU A 379 23.67 -1.21 -0.26
CA GLU A 379 24.45 -1.22 0.97
C GLU A 379 23.65 -0.59 2.10
N SER A 380 23.14 -1.42 2.99
CA SER A 380 22.23 -1.00 4.07
C SER A 380 22.92 -0.20 5.18
N TYR A 381 24.23 -0.31 5.30
CA TYR A 381 25.01 0.36 6.33
C TYR A 381 25.67 1.67 5.86
N ALA A 382 25.68 1.94 4.56
CA ALA A 382 26.07 3.24 4.00
C ALA A 382 24.95 4.26 4.25
N VAL A 383 24.93 4.87 5.43
CA VAL A 383 23.80 5.70 5.88
C VAL A 383 24.00 7.16 5.51
N ALA A 384 22.99 7.73 4.85
CA ALA A 384 22.84 9.14 4.57
C ALA A 384 21.61 9.71 5.30
N MET A 385 21.78 10.85 5.96
CA MET A 385 20.71 11.57 6.64
C MET A 385 20.32 12.77 5.77
N THR A 386 19.09 12.81 5.27
CA THR A 386 18.55 13.91 4.46
C THR A 386 17.38 14.59 5.16
N GLU A 387 17.00 15.78 4.71
CA GLU A 387 15.87 16.50 5.24
C GLU A 387 14.58 16.11 4.51
N ALA A 388 13.52 15.81 5.28
CA ALA A 388 12.19 15.53 4.77
C ALA A 388 11.28 16.75 4.88
N PRO A 389 10.30 16.94 3.98
CA PRO A 389 9.31 18.00 4.08
C PRO A 389 8.59 18.05 5.43
N GLU A 390 8.58 19.22 6.07
CA GLU A 390 7.99 19.42 7.39
C GLU A 390 6.51 19.83 7.33
N ASN A 391 5.99 20.21 6.16
CA ASN A 391 4.60 20.58 5.96
C ASN A 391 3.95 19.81 4.80
N VAL A 392 2.63 19.70 4.86
CA VAL A 392 1.84 18.90 3.90
C VAL A 392 1.98 19.43 2.46
N ARG A 393 2.05 20.75 2.25
CA ARG A 393 2.16 21.32 0.91
C ARG A 393 3.46 20.92 0.22
N GLN A 394 4.58 21.00 0.94
CA GLN A 394 5.89 20.58 0.42
C GLN A 394 5.92 19.07 0.21
N PHE A 395 5.35 18.30 1.14
CA PHE A 395 5.24 16.84 1.04
C PHE A 395 4.47 16.42 -0.21
N VAL A 396 3.28 16.96 -0.43
CA VAL A 396 2.47 16.65 -1.63
C VAL A 396 3.22 17.03 -2.91
N LYS A 397 3.83 18.22 -2.95
CA LYS A 397 4.63 18.66 -4.11
C LYS A 397 5.77 17.68 -4.42
N GLN A 398 6.49 17.22 -3.40
CA GLN A 398 7.56 16.24 -3.55
C GLN A 398 7.02 14.90 -4.06
N ARG A 399 5.91 14.39 -3.50
CA ARG A 399 5.31 13.10 -3.90
C ARG A 399 4.76 13.13 -5.32
N VAL A 400 4.10 14.21 -5.70
CA VAL A 400 3.63 14.38 -7.08
C VAL A 400 4.82 14.35 -8.06
N ARG A 401 5.91 15.05 -7.75
CA ARG A 401 7.13 15.03 -8.57
C ARG A 401 7.69 13.61 -8.69
N TRP A 402 7.81 12.87 -7.59
CA TRP A 402 8.34 11.50 -7.58
C TRP A 402 7.44 10.54 -8.35
N CYS A 403 6.14 10.52 -8.03
CA CYS A 403 5.19 9.64 -8.74
C CYS A 403 5.17 9.92 -10.24
N PHE A 404 5.09 11.19 -10.62
CA PHE A 404 5.06 11.57 -12.04
C PHE A 404 6.38 11.23 -12.74
N GLY A 405 7.53 11.52 -12.11
CA GLY A 405 8.85 11.17 -12.66
C GLY A 405 9.05 9.68 -12.85
N VAL A 406 8.64 8.86 -11.85
CA VAL A 406 8.67 7.40 -11.97
C VAL A 406 7.76 6.92 -13.10
N MET A 407 6.54 7.45 -13.22
CA MET A 407 5.64 7.10 -14.34
C MET A 407 6.23 7.49 -15.70
N GLN A 408 6.85 8.66 -15.81
CA GLN A 408 7.58 9.06 -17.03
C GLN A 408 8.69 8.06 -17.37
N THR A 409 9.49 7.68 -16.37
CA THR A 409 10.58 6.73 -16.54
C THR A 409 10.06 5.35 -16.99
N PHE A 410 9.05 4.79 -16.32
CA PHE A 410 8.46 3.53 -16.74
C PHE A 410 7.86 3.59 -18.16
N TRP A 411 7.24 4.70 -18.52
CA TRP A 411 6.72 4.88 -19.87
C TRP A 411 7.84 4.95 -20.92
N LYS A 412 8.95 5.63 -20.60
CA LYS A 412 10.15 5.71 -21.43
C LYS A 412 10.75 4.31 -21.68
N HIS A 413 10.84 3.50 -20.62
CA HIS A 413 11.43 2.16 -20.64
C HIS A 413 10.41 1.02 -20.87
N ARG A 414 9.17 1.31 -21.28
CA ARG A 414 8.11 0.30 -21.45
C ARG A 414 8.49 -0.85 -22.41
N ALA A 415 9.33 -0.61 -23.40
CA ALA A 415 9.80 -1.63 -24.32
C ALA A 415 10.68 -2.69 -23.64
N SER A 416 11.43 -2.30 -22.61
CA SER A 416 12.33 -3.20 -21.87
C SER A 416 11.55 -4.12 -20.93
N LEU A 417 10.36 -3.72 -20.49
CA LEU A 417 9.48 -4.55 -19.63
C LEU A 417 9.02 -5.85 -20.33
N PHE A 418 8.94 -5.83 -21.66
CA PHE A 418 8.47 -6.97 -22.48
C PHE A 418 9.59 -7.69 -23.23
N ASN A 419 10.85 -7.24 -23.09
CA ASN A 419 11.96 -7.77 -23.88
C ASN A 419 12.89 -8.62 -23.00
N ALA A 420 12.60 -9.92 -22.89
CA ALA A 420 13.38 -10.86 -22.08
C ALA A 420 14.88 -10.96 -22.49
N LYS A 421 15.24 -10.54 -23.71
CA LYS A 421 16.63 -10.55 -24.21
C LYS A 421 17.50 -9.41 -23.67
N LYS A 422 16.90 -8.39 -23.05
CA LYS A 422 17.62 -7.27 -22.43
C LYS A 422 17.71 -7.37 -20.90
N LYS A 423 17.30 -8.48 -20.33
CA LYS A 423 17.55 -8.80 -18.92
C LYS A 423 18.90 -9.49 -18.86
N GLY A 424 19.93 -8.73 -18.47
CA GLY A 424 21.24 -9.24 -18.11
C GLY A 424 21.21 -10.13 -16.89
#